data_6a89fc71984e9f702e28ab6cb62b0992
#
_entry.id   6a89fc71984e9f702e28ab6cb62b0992
#
_cell.length_a   1.000
_cell.length_b   1.000
_cell.length_c   1.000
_cell.angle_alpha   90.00
_cell.angle_beta   90.00
_cell.angle_gamma   90.00
#
_symmetry.space_group_name_H-M   'P 1'
#
loop_
_entity.id
_entity.type
_entity.pdbx_description
1 polymer ?
#
loop_
_entity_poly.entity_id
_entity_poly.type
_entity_poly.pdbx_seq_one_letter_code
_entity_poly.pdbx_strand_id
1 'polypeptide(L)'
;MIPVVDENTVVKKYNFSSLITKQDDLEACGIVKNIISDGNYFTNSPKFQTKENIFARQEAIWLKYRMSFLFSVFMYLGREVKVSNMMAWSFMTNLQGAEDREKLWHHHWHPQDSNTKGMLSGIWYLNIPDDVKDRDYCGTEIAPTGVNNDDKFFVRPNDGHWIIYPGQTWHRPGIVQSSKYRFILAADIEYQ
;
A
#
# COMPACT_ATOMS: atom_id res chain seq x y z
N MET A 1 -2.64 5.00 -20.97
CA MET A 1 -2.01 4.43 -19.76
C MET A 1 -1.78 2.95 -20.08
N ILE A 2 -0.53 2.51 -20.24
CA ILE A 2 -0.22 1.12 -20.59
C ILE A 2 0.18 0.44 -19.28
N PRO A 3 -0.55 -0.58 -18.81
CA PRO A 3 -0.12 -1.32 -17.63
C PRO A 3 1.20 -2.02 -17.95
N VAL A 4 2.21 -1.81 -17.11
CA VAL A 4 3.40 -2.66 -17.13
C VAL A 4 2.98 -3.98 -16.48
N VAL A 5 2.53 -4.90 -17.29
CA VAL A 5 2.10 -6.24 -16.87
C VAL A 5 3.29 -7.16 -16.99
N ASP A 6 3.75 -7.67 -15.87
CA ASP A 6 4.42 -8.97 -15.87
C ASP A 6 3.29 -10.01 -15.88
N GLU A 7 3.09 -10.67 -17.03
CA GLU A 7 1.93 -11.57 -17.28
C GLU A 7 1.86 -12.76 -16.32
N ASN A 8 2.89 -13.00 -15.52
CA ASN A 8 2.99 -14.14 -14.60
C ASN A 8 2.81 -13.77 -13.12
N THR A 9 2.63 -12.50 -12.76
CA THR A 9 2.50 -12.11 -11.36
C THR A 9 1.08 -11.72 -10.98
N VAL A 10 0.65 -12.15 -9.78
CA VAL A 10 -0.59 -11.68 -9.14
C VAL A 10 -0.54 -10.19 -8.79
N VAL A 11 0.62 -9.55 -8.93
CA VAL A 11 0.88 -8.15 -8.60
C VAL A 11 0.92 -7.32 -9.87
N LYS A 12 0.10 -6.27 -9.96
CA LYS A 12 0.08 -5.33 -11.09
C LYS A 12 0.38 -3.91 -10.63
N LYS A 13 1.09 -3.15 -11.49
CA LYS A 13 1.42 -1.74 -11.25
C LYS A 13 0.64 -0.84 -12.20
N TYR A 14 0.05 0.23 -11.66
CA TYR A 14 -0.72 1.21 -12.43
C TYR A 14 -0.18 2.62 -12.20
N ASN A 15 0.27 3.27 -13.25
CA ASN A 15 0.88 4.59 -13.22
C ASN A 15 -0.18 5.71 -13.21
N PHE A 16 -0.09 6.60 -12.24
CA PHE A 16 -0.92 7.80 -12.09
C PHE A 16 -0.09 9.07 -11.91
N SER A 17 1.18 9.08 -12.28
CA SER A 17 2.07 10.24 -12.13
C SER A 17 1.59 11.49 -12.89
N SER A 18 0.71 11.34 -13.88
CA SER A 18 0.04 12.46 -14.55
C SER A 18 -1.12 13.09 -13.76
N LEU A 19 -1.69 12.37 -12.78
CA LEU A 19 -2.81 12.80 -11.95
C LEU A 19 -2.37 13.17 -10.53
N ILE A 20 -1.45 12.39 -9.97
CA ILE A 20 -0.90 12.56 -8.63
C ILE A 20 0.56 12.93 -8.77
N THR A 21 0.85 14.17 -8.43
CA THR A 21 2.21 14.75 -8.57
C THR A 21 3.05 14.48 -7.32
N LYS A 22 4.34 14.71 -7.42
CA LYS A 22 5.23 14.67 -6.24
C LYS A 22 4.83 15.68 -5.16
N GLN A 23 4.25 16.82 -5.54
CA GLN A 23 3.75 17.79 -4.58
C GLN A 23 2.53 17.26 -3.82
N ASP A 24 1.66 16.51 -4.50
CA ASP A 24 0.52 15.81 -3.86
C ASP A 24 1.03 14.77 -2.83
N ASP A 25 2.08 14.00 -3.16
CA ASP A 25 2.71 13.06 -2.22
C ASP A 25 3.28 13.78 -0.99
N LEU A 26 3.93 14.92 -1.17
CA LEU A 26 4.47 15.72 -0.05
C LEU A 26 3.36 16.30 0.84
N GLU A 27 2.27 16.78 0.25
CA GLU A 27 1.09 17.23 0.99
C GLU A 27 0.50 16.08 1.83
N ALA A 28 0.31 14.91 1.22
CA ALA A 28 -0.17 13.71 1.90
C ALA A 28 0.75 13.30 3.07
N CYS A 29 2.08 13.34 2.88
CA CYS A 29 3.04 13.08 3.96
C CYS A 29 2.89 14.09 5.12
N GLY A 30 2.65 15.36 4.82
CA GLY A 30 2.41 16.41 5.82
C GLY A 30 1.17 16.10 6.65
N ILE A 31 0.05 15.73 6.01
CA ILE A 31 -1.19 15.35 6.70
C ILE A 31 -0.97 14.11 7.59
N VAL A 32 -0.30 13.06 7.07
CA VAL A 32 0.01 11.86 7.86
C VAL A 32 0.86 12.19 9.09
N LYS A 33 1.85 13.07 8.98
CA LYS A 33 2.64 13.53 10.12
C LYS A 33 1.77 14.22 11.19
N ASN A 34 0.84 15.06 10.77
CA ASN A 34 -0.07 15.75 11.69
C ASN A 34 -0.98 14.75 12.42
N ILE A 35 -1.58 13.79 11.69
CA ILE A 35 -2.40 12.72 12.29
C ILE A 35 -1.61 11.96 13.37
N ILE A 36 -0.35 11.62 13.09
CA ILE A 36 0.51 10.92 14.04
C ILE A 36 0.90 11.83 15.22
N SER A 37 1.21 13.10 14.99
CA SER A 37 1.54 14.08 16.04
C SER A 37 0.35 14.32 16.98
N ASP A 38 -0.86 14.25 16.48
CA ASP A 38 -2.10 14.40 17.27
C ASP A 38 -2.46 13.12 18.06
N GLY A 39 -1.62 12.09 18.02
CA GLY A 39 -1.82 10.84 18.78
C GLY A 39 -2.82 9.87 18.16
N ASN A 40 -3.29 10.13 16.93
CA ASN A 40 -4.25 9.28 16.22
C ASN A 40 -3.56 8.16 15.41
N TYR A 41 -2.79 7.33 16.12
CA TYR A 41 -2.03 6.25 15.50
C TYR A 41 -1.94 5.00 16.39
N PHE A 42 -1.67 3.86 15.77
CA PHE A 42 -1.17 2.66 16.41
C PHE A 42 0.35 2.64 16.35
N THR A 43 1.01 2.33 17.44
CA THR A 43 2.46 2.10 17.45
C THR A 43 2.74 0.61 17.58
N ASN A 44 3.44 0.09 16.58
CA ASN A 44 4.15 -1.19 16.65
C ASN A 44 5.60 -0.86 16.28
N SER A 45 6.34 -0.28 17.25
CA SER A 45 7.69 0.25 17.02
C SER A 45 8.51 -0.65 16.06
N PRO A 46 9.16 -0.08 15.03
CA PRO A 46 9.38 1.33 14.71
C PRO A 46 8.36 1.91 13.70
N LYS A 47 7.13 1.39 13.65
CA LYS A 47 6.11 1.70 12.67
C LYS A 47 4.96 2.47 13.34
N PHE A 48 4.61 3.61 12.76
CA PHE A 48 3.41 4.36 13.11
C PHE A 48 2.36 4.14 12.01
N GLN A 49 1.17 3.71 12.39
CA GLN A 49 0.03 3.50 11.49
C GLN A 49 -1.13 4.39 11.91
N THR A 50 -1.72 5.14 10.97
CA THR A 50 -2.94 5.93 11.25
C THR A 50 -4.09 5.02 11.67
N LYS A 51 -4.91 5.47 12.64
CA LYS A 51 -6.07 4.71 13.14
C LYS A 51 -7.31 4.86 12.27
N GLU A 52 -7.42 6.01 11.61
CA GLU A 52 -8.60 6.37 10.83
C GLU A 52 -8.52 5.85 9.39
N ASN A 53 -9.68 5.72 8.76
CA ASN A 53 -9.76 5.48 7.32
C ASN A 53 -9.40 6.78 6.57
N ILE A 54 -8.21 6.81 5.98
CA ILE A 54 -7.70 7.97 5.23
C ILE A 54 -8.65 8.36 4.08
N PHE A 55 -9.28 7.40 3.42
CA PHE A 55 -10.22 7.69 2.33
C PHE A 55 -11.56 8.29 2.78
N ALA A 56 -11.86 8.27 4.08
CA ALA A 56 -13.02 8.95 4.64
C ALA A 56 -12.76 10.43 4.99
N ARG A 57 -11.51 10.88 4.92
CA ARG A 57 -11.14 12.27 5.20
C ARG A 57 -11.61 13.21 4.09
N GLN A 58 -11.80 14.48 4.44
CA GLN A 58 -12.38 15.48 3.55
C GLN A 58 -11.34 16.26 2.73
N GLU A 59 -10.05 16.13 3.02
CA GLU A 59 -9.01 16.81 2.24
C GLU A 59 -9.03 16.30 0.78
N ALA A 60 -9.04 17.26 -0.15
CA ALA A 60 -9.17 16.98 -1.59
C ALA A 60 -8.11 16.03 -2.13
N ILE A 61 -6.94 16.01 -1.52
CA ILE A 61 -5.85 15.14 -1.92
C ILE A 61 -6.24 13.66 -1.79
N TRP A 62 -6.95 13.27 -0.73
CA TRP A 62 -7.36 11.88 -0.53
C TRP A 62 -8.37 11.39 -1.56
N LEU A 63 -9.16 12.31 -2.15
CA LEU A 63 -10.04 11.97 -3.25
C LEU A 63 -9.25 11.52 -4.49
N LYS A 64 -8.12 12.16 -4.82
CA LYS A 64 -7.25 11.74 -5.93
C LYS A 64 -6.74 10.32 -5.73
N TYR A 65 -6.21 10.00 -4.54
CA TYR A 65 -5.74 8.63 -4.23
C TYR A 65 -6.88 7.62 -4.25
N ARG A 66 -8.02 7.94 -3.65
CA ARG A 66 -9.18 7.05 -3.63
C ARG A 66 -9.68 6.72 -5.03
N MET A 67 -9.80 7.72 -5.90
CA MET A 67 -10.27 7.54 -7.27
C MET A 67 -9.24 6.77 -8.11
N SER A 68 -7.95 7.06 -7.98
CA SER A 68 -6.90 6.32 -8.68
C SER A 68 -6.80 4.87 -8.22
N PHE A 69 -7.00 4.61 -6.92
CA PHE A 69 -7.06 3.25 -6.38
C PHE A 69 -8.25 2.48 -6.96
N LEU A 70 -9.46 3.04 -6.91
CA LEU A 70 -10.67 2.44 -7.47
C LEU A 70 -10.50 2.13 -8.97
N PHE A 71 -9.93 3.06 -9.72
CA PHE A 71 -9.65 2.85 -11.14
C PHE A 71 -8.63 1.73 -11.37
N SER A 72 -7.59 1.63 -10.54
CA SER A 72 -6.62 0.53 -10.58
C SER A 72 -7.28 -0.82 -10.34
N VAL A 73 -8.23 -0.88 -9.40
CA VAL A 73 -9.01 -2.10 -9.11
C VAL A 73 -9.84 -2.53 -10.32
N PHE A 74 -10.54 -1.59 -10.97
CA PHE A 74 -11.31 -1.91 -12.17
C PHE A 74 -10.42 -2.39 -13.31
N MET A 75 -9.25 -1.78 -13.49
CA MET A 75 -8.26 -2.24 -14.47
C MET A 75 -7.71 -3.63 -14.11
N TYR A 76 -7.47 -3.89 -12.82
CA TYR A 76 -7.00 -5.20 -12.36
C TYR A 76 -8.00 -6.31 -12.70
N LEU A 77 -9.28 -6.05 -12.42
CA LEU A 77 -10.38 -7.01 -12.62
C LEU A 77 -10.88 -7.07 -14.08
N GLY A 78 -10.50 -6.10 -14.91
CA GLY A 78 -11.01 -5.97 -16.30
C GLY A 78 -12.49 -5.61 -16.39
N ARG A 79 -13.11 -5.17 -15.29
CA ARG A 79 -14.53 -4.79 -15.21
C ARG A 79 -14.81 -3.88 -14.03
N GLU A 80 -15.91 -3.17 -14.07
CA GLU A 80 -16.47 -2.50 -12.91
C GLU A 80 -17.07 -3.52 -11.93
N VAL A 81 -17.02 -3.19 -10.65
CA VAL A 81 -17.56 -4.00 -9.56
C VAL A 81 -18.35 -3.13 -8.59
N LYS A 82 -19.29 -3.75 -7.90
CA LYS A 82 -19.97 -3.10 -6.79
C LYS A 82 -19.07 -3.16 -5.57
N VAL A 83 -18.62 -2.00 -5.10
CA VAL A 83 -17.80 -1.86 -3.89
C VAL A 83 -18.68 -2.05 -2.67
N SER A 84 -18.33 -2.98 -1.78
CA SER A 84 -18.98 -3.20 -0.49
C SER A 84 -18.28 -2.46 0.64
N ASN A 85 -16.95 -2.39 0.60
CA ASN A 85 -16.14 -1.67 1.57
C ASN A 85 -14.85 -1.16 0.93
N MET A 86 -14.35 -0.01 1.37
CA MET A 86 -13.06 0.54 0.95
C MET A 86 -12.42 1.30 2.10
N MET A 87 -11.21 0.91 2.46
CA MET A 87 -10.45 1.50 3.56
C MET A 87 -9.04 1.83 3.12
N ALA A 88 -8.45 2.84 3.73
CA ALA A 88 -7.04 3.15 3.58
C ALA A 88 -6.45 3.65 4.89
N TRP A 89 -5.19 3.34 5.11
CA TRP A 89 -4.39 3.81 6.22
C TRP A 89 -2.98 4.13 5.76
N SER A 90 -2.27 4.93 6.51
CA SER A 90 -0.91 5.30 6.16
C SER A 90 0.09 4.84 7.21
N PHE A 91 1.29 4.53 6.74
CA PHE A 91 2.41 4.16 7.59
C PHE A 91 3.53 5.19 7.48
N MET A 92 4.13 5.50 8.63
CA MET A 92 5.39 6.24 8.73
C MET A 92 6.41 5.34 9.43
N THR A 93 7.50 4.97 8.74
CA THR A 93 8.49 3.99 9.23
C THR A 93 9.92 4.44 8.95
N ASN A 94 10.83 4.19 9.90
CA ASN A 94 12.27 4.31 9.72
C ASN A 94 13.01 3.21 10.51
N LEU A 95 14.28 2.96 10.21
CA LEU A 95 15.20 2.05 10.93
C LEU A 95 14.53 0.78 11.45
N GLN A 96 13.76 0.11 10.60
CA GLN A 96 13.07 -1.11 10.98
C GLN A 96 14.08 -2.26 11.21
N GLY A 97 14.16 -2.77 12.43
CA GLY A 97 15.03 -3.88 12.80
C GLY A 97 14.70 -5.15 12.02
N ALA A 98 15.74 -5.90 11.62
CA ALA A 98 15.59 -7.15 10.90
C ALA A 98 14.96 -8.27 11.76
N GLU A 99 15.09 -8.17 13.07
CA GLU A 99 14.75 -9.23 14.04
C GLU A 99 13.24 -9.57 14.09
N ASP A 100 12.38 -8.58 13.83
CA ASP A 100 10.91 -8.79 13.87
C ASP A 100 10.28 -9.06 12.50
N ARG A 101 11.10 -9.19 11.46
CA ARG A 101 10.63 -9.22 10.07
C ARG A 101 9.72 -10.42 9.77
N GLU A 102 10.03 -11.59 10.30
CA GLU A 102 9.22 -12.80 10.08
C GLU A 102 7.82 -12.68 10.67
N LYS A 103 7.67 -11.94 11.75
CA LYS A 103 6.37 -11.67 12.39
C LYS A 103 5.50 -10.68 11.61
N LEU A 104 6.07 -10.01 10.60
CA LEU A 104 5.35 -9.01 9.81
C LEU A 104 4.60 -9.60 8.61
N TRP A 105 4.78 -10.88 8.32
CA TRP A 105 3.99 -11.54 7.28
C TRP A 105 2.52 -11.54 7.64
N HIS A 106 1.68 -11.02 6.74
CA HIS A 106 0.23 -10.97 6.90
C HIS A 106 -0.48 -10.95 5.55
N HIS A 107 -1.77 -11.15 5.58
CA HIS A 107 -2.71 -10.93 4.48
C HIS A 107 -3.97 -10.27 5.03
N HIS A 108 -4.81 -9.71 4.17
CA HIS A 108 -5.98 -8.93 4.60
C HIS A 108 -7.30 -9.67 4.40
N TRP A 109 -7.30 -10.74 3.62
CA TRP A 109 -8.53 -11.48 3.31
C TRP A 109 -9.02 -12.28 4.50
N HIS A 110 -10.11 -11.81 5.08
CA HIS A 110 -10.89 -12.54 6.07
C HIS A 110 -12.37 -12.43 5.68
N PRO A 111 -12.90 -13.32 4.80
CA PRO A 111 -14.27 -13.21 4.35
C PRO A 111 -15.21 -13.36 5.55
N GLN A 112 -15.76 -12.24 5.99
CA GLN A 112 -16.75 -12.21 7.09
C GLN A 112 -18.17 -12.08 6.56
N ASP A 113 -18.32 -11.66 5.29
CA ASP A 113 -19.61 -11.48 4.63
C ASP A 113 -19.73 -12.45 3.47
N SER A 114 -20.81 -13.25 3.47
CA SER A 114 -21.17 -14.18 2.38
C SER A 114 -21.40 -13.49 1.03
N ASN A 115 -21.64 -12.17 1.03
CA ASN A 115 -21.83 -11.38 -0.18
C ASN A 115 -20.52 -10.83 -0.79
N THR A 116 -19.41 -10.88 -0.07
CA THR A 116 -18.12 -10.44 -0.59
C THR A 116 -17.56 -11.49 -1.55
N LYS A 117 -17.37 -11.11 -2.82
CA LYS A 117 -16.82 -12.00 -3.87
C LYS A 117 -15.31 -11.97 -3.93
N GLY A 118 -14.68 -10.88 -3.49
CA GLY A 118 -13.26 -10.75 -3.49
C GLY A 118 -12.77 -9.50 -2.79
N MET A 119 -11.45 -9.46 -2.57
CA MET A 119 -10.74 -8.34 -1.98
C MET A 119 -9.46 -8.10 -2.75
N LEU A 120 -9.16 -6.84 -3.01
CA LEU A 120 -7.86 -6.40 -3.52
C LEU A 120 -7.23 -5.43 -2.52
N SER A 121 -5.92 -5.55 -2.40
CA SER A 121 -5.09 -4.65 -1.62
C SER A 121 -4.22 -3.81 -2.55
N GLY A 122 -3.89 -2.61 -2.11
CA GLY A 122 -3.03 -1.70 -2.84
C GLY A 122 -2.02 -0.98 -1.97
N ILE A 123 -0.88 -0.65 -2.56
CA ILE A 123 0.18 0.11 -1.92
C ILE A 123 0.59 1.26 -2.82
N TRP A 124 0.69 2.47 -2.24
CA TRP A 124 1.28 3.65 -2.84
C TRP A 124 2.41 4.16 -1.96
N TYR A 125 3.56 4.41 -2.54
CA TYR A 125 4.69 4.99 -1.83
C TYR A 125 4.64 6.50 -1.93
N LEU A 126 4.17 7.17 -0.86
CA LEU A 126 4.11 8.64 -0.77
C LEU A 126 5.50 9.26 -0.71
N ASN A 127 6.42 8.62 0.02
CA ASN A 127 7.81 9.05 0.09
C ASN A 127 8.74 7.90 0.46
N ILE A 128 9.80 7.76 -0.30
CA ILE A 128 10.92 6.86 -0.02
C ILE A 128 12.15 7.72 0.26
N PRO A 129 12.90 7.49 1.34
CA PRO A 129 14.15 8.18 1.57
C PRO A 129 15.16 7.98 0.43
N ASP A 130 15.80 9.04 -0.03
CA ASP A 130 16.71 9.01 -1.18
C ASP A 130 17.91 8.07 -1.00
N ASP A 131 18.34 7.85 0.24
CA ASP A 131 19.45 6.97 0.58
C ASP A 131 19.13 5.48 0.46
N VAL A 132 17.85 5.12 0.31
CA VAL A 132 17.38 3.73 0.19
C VAL A 132 16.42 3.47 -0.97
N LYS A 133 16.04 4.49 -1.74
CA LYS A 133 15.02 4.36 -2.81
C LYS A 133 15.36 3.34 -3.90
N ASP A 134 16.66 3.15 -4.18
CA ASP A 134 17.14 2.23 -5.21
C ASP A 134 17.37 0.81 -4.66
N ARG A 135 16.98 0.55 -3.42
CA ARG A 135 17.13 -0.76 -2.79
C ARG A 135 15.82 -1.55 -2.86
N ASP A 136 15.86 -2.75 -3.41
CA ASP A 136 14.67 -3.61 -3.52
C ASP A 136 14.03 -3.87 -2.16
N TYR A 137 14.86 -4.07 -1.13
CA TYR A 137 14.42 -4.34 0.23
C TYR A 137 13.64 -3.19 0.90
N CYS A 138 13.66 -1.96 0.38
CA CYS A 138 12.85 -0.87 0.94
C CYS A 138 11.37 -0.89 0.43
N GLY A 139 11.06 -1.77 -0.49
CA GLY A 139 9.72 -1.99 -1.04
C GLY A 139 8.83 -2.87 -0.16
N THR A 140 8.01 -3.68 -0.80
CA THR A 140 7.15 -4.68 -0.16
C THR A 140 7.56 -6.06 -0.65
N GLU A 141 7.79 -6.98 0.27
CA GLU A 141 8.04 -8.38 -0.07
C GLU A 141 6.70 -9.11 -0.19
N ILE A 142 6.56 -9.88 -1.24
CA ILE A 142 5.35 -10.62 -1.60
C ILE A 142 5.68 -12.11 -1.61
N ALA A 143 4.77 -12.94 -1.09
CA ALA A 143 4.82 -14.39 -1.13
C ALA A 143 3.51 -14.93 -1.74
N PRO A 144 3.41 -15.04 -3.08
CA PRO A 144 2.16 -15.36 -3.77
C PRO A 144 1.54 -16.68 -3.36
N THR A 145 2.35 -17.70 -3.14
CA THR A 145 1.90 -19.07 -2.81
C THR A 145 2.09 -19.41 -1.33
N GLY A 146 2.53 -18.46 -0.52
CA GLY A 146 2.69 -18.60 0.94
C GLY A 146 4.11 -18.42 1.43
N VAL A 147 4.23 -18.09 2.71
CA VAL A 147 5.51 -17.65 3.33
C VAL A 147 6.60 -18.72 3.39
N ASN A 148 6.24 -20.00 3.26
CA ASN A 148 7.19 -21.12 3.29
C ASN A 148 7.74 -21.50 1.91
N ASN A 149 7.27 -20.85 0.84
CA ASN A 149 7.67 -21.14 -0.53
C ASN A 149 8.78 -20.21 -1.02
N ASP A 150 9.51 -20.62 -2.05
CA ASP A 150 10.69 -19.91 -2.57
C ASP A 150 10.33 -18.86 -3.65
N ASP A 151 9.05 -18.67 -3.96
CA ASP A 151 8.54 -17.71 -4.95
C ASP A 151 8.42 -16.27 -4.43
N LYS A 152 9.06 -15.97 -3.29
CA LYS A 152 9.07 -14.62 -2.70
C LYS A 152 9.87 -13.65 -3.56
N PHE A 153 9.34 -12.44 -3.71
CA PHE A 153 10.03 -11.36 -4.40
C PHE A 153 9.72 -9.99 -3.79
N PHE A 154 10.61 -9.03 -4.03
CA PHE A 154 10.38 -7.65 -3.65
C PHE A 154 9.71 -6.88 -4.78
N VAL A 155 8.65 -6.19 -4.45
CA VAL A 155 8.09 -5.15 -5.30
C VAL A 155 8.80 -3.85 -4.96
N ARG A 156 9.67 -3.41 -5.89
CA ARG A 156 10.39 -2.15 -5.74
C ARG A 156 9.42 -0.98 -5.69
N PRO A 157 9.64 0.00 -4.78
CA PRO A 157 8.86 1.22 -4.78
C PRO A 157 8.99 1.95 -6.11
N ASN A 158 7.86 2.43 -6.63
CA ASN A 158 7.83 3.29 -7.81
C ASN A 158 6.98 4.51 -7.50
N ASP A 159 7.55 5.70 -7.69
CA ASP A 159 6.82 6.95 -7.56
C ASP A 159 5.64 6.99 -8.54
N GLY A 160 4.50 7.49 -8.10
CA GLY A 160 3.32 7.65 -8.94
C GLY A 160 2.58 6.36 -9.32
N HIS A 161 2.80 5.24 -8.63
CA HIS A 161 2.17 3.96 -8.96
C HIS A 161 1.39 3.37 -7.79
N TRP A 162 0.18 2.87 -8.11
CA TRP A 162 -0.47 1.86 -7.30
C TRP A 162 0.10 0.48 -7.63
N ILE A 163 0.41 -0.28 -6.60
CA ILE A 163 0.77 -1.70 -6.65
C ILE A 163 -0.44 -2.45 -6.13
N ILE A 164 -1.11 -3.23 -6.97
CA ILE A 164 -2.37 -3.92 -6.66
C ILE A 164 -2.14 -5.43 -6.66
N TYR A 165 -2.70 -6.12 -5.68
CA TYR A 165 -2.64 -7.57 -5.52
C TYR A 165 -3.88 -8.11 -4.78
N PRO A 166 -4.19 -9.43 -4.89
CA PRO A 166 -5.29 -10.05 -4.16
C PRO A 166 -5.10 -9.95 -2.65
N GLY A 167 -6.18 -9.68 -1.91
CA GLY A 167 -6.14 -9.50 -0.45
C GLY A 167 -5.62 -10.72 0.33
N GLN A 168 -5.72 -11.94 -0.22
CA GLN A 168 -5.15 -13.16 0.35
C GLN A 168 -3.63 -13.32 0.14
N THR A 169 -3.01 -12.44 -0.62
CA THR A 169 -1.58 -12.52 -0.90
C THR A 169 -0.78 -12.17 0.36
N TRP A 170 0.06 -13.10 0.80
CA TRP A 170 0.98 -12.85 1.90
C TRP A 170 2.00 -11.80 1.51
N HIS A 171 2.16 -10.81 2.37
CA HIS A 171 3.11 -9.73 2.14
C HIS A 171 3.63 -9.19 3.47
N ARG A 172 4.77 -8.48 3.36
CA ARG A 172 5.34 -7.75 4.50
C ARG A 172 6.07 -6.50 4.01
N PRO A 173 6.19 -5.44 4.84
CA PRO A 173 6.99 -4.29 4.50
C PRO A 173 8.47 -4.66 4.42
N GLY A 174 9.18 -4.12 3.46
CA GLY A 174 10.63 -4.19 3.40
C GLY A 174 11.30 -3.33 4.48
N ILE A 175 12.58 -3.55 4.69
CA ILE A 175 13.39 -2.85 5.71
C ILE A 175 13.65 -1.42 5.27
N VAL A 176 13.49 -0.46 6.19
CA VAL A 176 13.91 0.94 5.98
C VAL A 176 15.20 1.17 6.75
N GLN A 177 16.34 1.00 6.09
CA GLN A 177 17.66 1.27 6.67
C GLN A 177 18.05 2.75 6.50
N SER A 178 17.16 3.66 6.92
CA SER A 178 17.34 5.09 6.86
C SER A 178 16.91 5.74 8.17
N SER A 179 17.58 6.82 8.57
CA SER A 179 17.12 7.70 9.66
C SER A 179 15.92 8.56 9.24
N LYS A 180 15.67 8.68 7.92
CA LYS A 180 14.52 9.40 7.38
C LYS A 180 13.32 8.47 7.27
N TYR A 181 12.12 9.04 7.33
CA TYR A 181 10.89 8.26 7.25
C TYR A 181 10.50 7.91 5.82
N ARG A 182 10.14 6.64 5.61
CA ARG A 182 9.33 6.18 4.49
C ARG A 182 7.87 6.37 4.84
N PHE A 183 7.08 6.89 3.88
CA PHE A 183 5.63 7.01 3.98
C PHE A 183 4.96 6.13 2.95
N ILE A 184 3.98 5.35 3.38
CA ILE A 184 3.19 4.45 2.54
C ILE A 184 1.71 4.72 2.81
N LEU A 185 0.91 4.78 1.75
CA LEU A 185 -0.53 4.65 1.80
C LEU A 185 -0.90 3.22 1.39
N ALA A 186 -1.54 2.49 2.29
CA ALA A 186 -2.10 1.18 2.02
C ALA A 186 -3.63 1.30 1.91
N ALA A 187 -4.23 0.52 1.03
CA ALA A 187 -5.67 0.53 0.84
C ALA A 187 -6.20 -0.87 0.52
N ASP A 188 -7.40 -1.14 1.01
CA ASP A 188 -8.15 -2.36 0.74
C ASP A 188 -9.51 -2.03 0.16
N ILE A 189 -9.98 -2.89 -0.73
CA ILE A 189 -11.31 -2.83 -1.31
C ILE A 189 -11.94 -4.22 -1.34
N GLU A 190 -13.14 -4.31 -0.77
CA GLU A 190 -14.02 -5.47 -0.88
C GLU A 190 -15.07 -5.22 -1.95
N TYR A 191 -15.37 -6.23 -2.77
CA TYR A 191 -16.30 -6.10 -3.89
C TYR A 191 -17.20 -7.33 -4.07
N GLN A 192 -18.33 -7.07 -4.78
CA GLN A 192 -19.35 -8.06 -5.16
C GLN A 192 -19.40 -8.30 -6.67
#